data_7c2981ed0a4ce4a73dd000926f6f5c09
#
_entry.id   7c2981ed0a4ce4a73dd000926f6f5c09
#
_cell.length_a   1.000
_cell.length_b   1.000
_cell.length_c   1.000
_cell.angle_alpha   90.00
_cell.angle_beta   90.00
_cell.angle_gamma   90.00
#
_symmetry.space_group_name_H-M   'P 1'
#
loop_
_entity.id
_entity.type
_entity.pdbx_description
1 polymer ?
#
loop_
_entity_poly.entity_id
_entity_poly.type
_entity_poly.pdbx_seq_one_letter_code
_entity_poly.pdbx_strand_id
1 'polypeptide(L)'
;GTVLLLHRDAKRVDITVARDRQLLLHNTFHAVNAEDMLYWTLLAIERCGATPEGTRVLTAGPRMDEPCTALLQRYLPDIAPALRSSDVDAGLPGLADAHRFTALIHQFACAS
;
A
#
# COMPACT_ATOMS: atom_id res chain seq x y z
N GLY A 1 11.34 7.11 6.11
CA GLY A 1 10.54 7.62 5.03
C GLY A 1 9.08 7.25 5.13
N THR A 2 8.34 7.59 4.10
CA THR A 2 6.91 7.32 4.02
C THR A 2 6.64 6.06 3.22
N VAL A 3 5.84 5.17 3.77
CA VAL A 3 5.43 3.92 3.13
C VAL A 3 3.91 3.90 3.04
N LEU A 4 3.40 3.55 1.87
CA LEU A 4 1.97 3.36 1.66
C LEU A 4 1.73 1.92 1.23
N LEU A 5 0.87 1.24 1.96
CA LEU A 5 0.39 -0.09 1.56
C LEU A 5 -0.96 0.06 0.88
N LEU A 6 -1.04 -0.46 -0.32
CA LEU A 6 -2.23 -0.40 -1.16
C LEU A 6 -2.71 -1.81 -1.45
N HIS A 7 -3.84 -2.17 -0.87
CA HIS A 7 -4.46 -3.47 -1.09
C HIS A 7 -5.73 -3.30 -1.89
N ARG A 8 -5.80 -3.90 -3.08
CA ARG A 8 -6.95 -3.76 -3.95
C ARG A 8 -7.78 -5.03 -4.01
N ASP A 9 -9.06 -4.87 -3.69
CA ASP A 9 -10.09 -5.89 -3.85
C ASP A 9 -11.02 -5.48 -5.00
N ALA A 10 -12.06 -6.27 -5.26
CA ALA A 10 -12.95 -6.06 -6.40
C ALA A 10 -13.67 -4.70 -6.37
N LYS A 11 -14.09 -4.25 -5.18
CA LYS A 11 -14.92 -3.06 -5.05
C LYS A 11 -14.35 -2.04 -4.07
N ARG A 12 -13.14 -2.28 -3.58
CA ARG A 12 -12.56 -1.39 -2.57
C ARG A 12 -11.05 -1.43 -2.63
N VAL A 13 -10.46 -0.42 -2.04
CA VAL A 13 -9.03 -0.36 -1.81
C VAL A 13 -8.80 0.00 -0.35
N ASP A 14 -7.91 -0.74 0.30
CA ASP A 14 -7.49 -0.46 1.66
C ASP A 14 -6.14 0.24 1.56
N ILE A 15 -6.04 1.40 2.18
CA ILE A 15 -4.82 2.21 2.14
C ILE A 15 -4.33 2.44 3.56
N THR A 16 -3.07 2.11 3.77
CA THR A 16 -2.39 2.34 5.05
C THR A 16 -1.12 3.14 4.77
N VAL A 17 -0.95 4.24 5.46
CA VAL A 17 0.23 5.09 5.31
C VAL A 17 0.94 5.21 6.65
N ALA A 18 2.25 4.99 6.65
CA ALA A 18 3.08 5.13 7.83
C ALA A 18 4.33 5.94 7.48
N ARG A 19 4.81 6.73 8.44
CA ARG A 19 6.04 7.50 8.31
C ARG A 19 6.83 7.36 9.58
N ASP A 20 8.10 6.95 9.44
CA ASP A 20 9.01 6.83 10.56
C ASP A 20 8.39 6.05 11.72
N ARG A 21 7.76 4.93 11.38
CA ARG A 21 7.12 4.00 12.31
C ARG A 21 5.87 4.56 12.99
N GLN A 22 5.28 5.60 12.42
CA GLN A 22 4.00 6.12 12.90
C GLN A 22 2.93 5.91 11.85
N LEU A 23 1.79 5.39 12.30
CA LEU A 23 0.63 5.24 11.44
C LEU A 23 0.01 6.61 11.21
N LEU A 24 -0.06 7.04 9.97
CA LEU A 24 -0.65 8.33 9.60
C LEU A 24 -2.08 8.20 9.12
N LEU A 25 -2.39 7.10 8.42
CA LEU A 25 -3.72 6.91 7.85
C LEU A 25 -3.95 5.43 7.64
N HIS A 26 -5.15 4.99 7.93
CA HIS A 26 -5.63 3.67 7.55
C HIS A 26 -7.11 3.80 7.23
N ASN A 27 -7.49 3.52 5.99
CA ASN A 27 -8.87 3.66 5.58
C ASN A 27 -9.18 2.77 4.38
N THR A 28 -10.46 2.50 4.20
CA THR A 28 -10.97 1.73 3.09
C THR A 28 -11.83 2.63 2.23
N PHE A 29 -11.60 2.61 0.93
CA PHE A 29 -12.32 3.43 -0.02
C PHE A 29 -13.01 2.55 -1.06
N HIS A 30 -14.17 2.99 -1.51
CA HIS A 30 -14.84 2.34 -2.61
C HIS A 30 -14.08 2.61 -3.91
N ALA A 31 -13.73 1.55 -4.63
CA ALA A 31 -12.98 1.66 -5.88
C ALA A 31 -13.31 0.46 -6.75
N VAL A 32 -13.86 0.69 -7.91
CA VAL A 32 -14.28 -0.38 -8.83
C VAL A 32 -13.36 -0.51 -10.04
N ASN A 33 -12.50 0.47 -10.26
CA ASN A 33 -11.55 0.45 -11.38
C ASN A 33 -10.18 0.99 -10.95
N ALA A 34 -9.22 0.89 -11.85
CA ALA A 34 -7.85 1.31 -11.54
C ALA A 34 -7.75 2.82 -11.34
N GLU A 35 -8.54 3.60 -12.04
CA GLU A 35 -8.54 5.05 -11.91
C GLU A 35 -9.02 5.49 -10.53
N ASP A 36 -10.06 4.85 -10.01
CA ASP A 36 -10.52 5.13 -8.65
C ASP A 36 -9.43 4.84 -7.63
N MET A 37 -8.77 3.70 -7.78
CA MET A 37 -7.67 3.31 -6.92
C MET A 37 -6.55 4.35 -6.94
N LEU A 38 -6.16 4.79 -8.12
CA LEU A 38 -5.12 5.80 -8.27
C LEU A 38 -5.53 7.10 -7.59
N TYR A 39 -6.78 7.52 -7.78
CA TYR A 39 -7.30 8.74 -7.16
C TYR A 39 -7.15 8.70 -5.64
N TRP A 40 -7.61 7.62 -5.02
CA TRP A 40 -7.54 7.51 -3.56
C TRP A 40 -6.10 7.41 -3.06
N THR A 41 -5.24 6.75 -3.84
CA THR A 41 -3.83 6.62 -3.48
C THR A 41 -3.14 7.99 -3.48
N LEU A 42 -3.33 8.77 -4.52
CA LEU A 42 -2.73 10.10 -4.61
C LEU A 42 -3.30 11.04 -3.55
N LEU A 43 -4.60 10.94 -3.28
CA LEU A 43 -5.23 11.74 -2.25
C LEU A 43 -4.68 11.39 -0.86
N ALA A 44 -4.48 10.11 -0.59
CA ALA A 44 -3.92 9.67 0.68
C ALA A 44 -2.50 10.20 0.89
N ILE A 45 -1.68 10.16 -0.16
CA ILE A 45 -0.32 10.70 -0.12
C ILE A 45 -0.36 12.18 0.21
N GLU A 46 -1.21 12.93 -0.48
CA GLU A 46 -1.36 14.37 -0.26
C GLU A 46 -1.84 14.67 1.16
N ARG A 47 -2.84 13.93 1.63
CA ARG A 47 -3.41 14.12 2.97
C ARG A 47 -2.39 13.86 4.08
N CYS A 48 -1.44 12.99 3.82
CA CYS A 48 -0.38 12.70 4.78
C CYS A 48 0.81 13.67 4.68
N GLY A 49 0.72 14.68 3.84
CA GLY A 49 1.79 15.63 3.67
C GLY A 49 3.01 15.07 2.97
N ALA A 50 2.83 14.01 2.20
CA ALA A 50 3.90 13.36 1.46
C ALA A 50 3.82 13.70 -0.03
N THR A 51 4.79 13.22 -0.79
CA THR A 51 4.81 13.37 -2.24
C THR A 51 4.90 12.00 -2.90
N PRO A 52 4.45 11.86 -4.16
CA PRO A 52 4.61 10.59 -4.87
C PRO A 52 6.05 10.14 -4.96
N GLU A 53 6.98 11.07 -5.12
CA GLU A 53 8.41 10.76 -5.23
C GLU A 53 9.01 10.33 -3.89
N GLY A 54 8.46 10.83 -2.80
CA GLY A 54 8.95 10.53 -1.46
C GLY A 54 8.24 9.38 -0.76
N THR A 55 7.36 8.70 -1.47
CA THR A 55 6.56 7.63 -0.87
C THR A 55 6.88 6.30 -1.55
N ARG A 56 7.22 5.29 -0.73
CA ARG A 56 7.33 3.92 -1.21
C ARG A 56 5.96 3.27 -1.18
N VAL A 57 5.49 2.83 -2.33
CA VAL A 57 4.16 2.21 -2.45
C VAL A 57 4.32 0.71 -2.60
N LEU A 58 3.67 -0.04 -1.72
CA LEU A 58 3.65 -1.49 -1.74
C LEU A 58 2.25 -1.96 -2.11
N THR A 59 2.16 -2.79 -3.14
CA THR A 59 0.88 -3.21 -3.71
C THR A 59 0.55 -4.65 -3.36
N ALA A 60 -0.71 -4.91 -3.12
CA ALA A 60 -1.21 -6.24 -2.80
C ALA A 60 -2.68 -6.37 -3.21
N GLY A 61 -3.20 -7.59 -3.09
CA GLY A 61 -4.62 -7.85 -3.28
C GLY A 61 -4.94 -8.59 -4.56
N PRO A 62 -6.10 -9.27 -4.60
CA PRO A 62 -6.47 -10.13 -5.73
C PRO A 62 -6.78 -9.36 -7.01
N ARG A 63 -7.03 -8.07 -6.92
CA ARG A 63 -7.33 -7.23 -8.08
C ARG A 63 -6.18 -6.29 -8.45
N MET A 64 -5.03 -6.45 -7.84
CA MET A 64 -3.83 -5.72 -8.21
C MET A 64 -3.16 -6.43 -9.39
N ASP A 65 -3.75 -6.27 -10.55
CA ASP A 65 -3.30 -6.90 -11.78
C ASP A 65 -2.30 -6.02 -12.53
N GLU A 66 -1.82 -6.51 -13.67
CA GLU A 66 -0.82 -5.79 -14.44
C GLU A 66 -1.27 -4.42 -14.94
N PRO A 67 -2.50 -4.27 -15.49
CA PRO A 67 -2.98 -2.95 -15.87
C PRO A 67 -3.02 -1.95 -14.73
N CYS A 68 -3.38 -2.39 -13.53
CA CYS A 68 -3.38 -1.54 -12.35
C CYS A 68 -1.98 -1.10 -11.98
N THR A 69 -1.04 -2.04 -11.96
CA THR A 69 0.34 -1.75 -11.65
C THR A 69 0.93 -0.80 -12.68
N ALA A 70 0.65 -1.02 -13.95
CA ALA A 70 1.14 -0.13 -15.01
C ALA A 70 0.63 1.30 -14.83
N LEU A 71 -0.64 1.44 -14.47
CA LEU A 71 -1.21 2.77 -14.24
C LEU A 71 -0.52 3.45 -13.05
N LEU A 72 -0.33 2.73 -11.95
CA LEU A 72 0.34 3.27 -10.78
C LEU A 72 1.78 3.68 -11.09
N GLN A 73 2.49 2.89 -11.87
CA GLN A 73 3.89 3.19 -12.22
C GLN A 73 4.04 4.48 -13.00
N ARG A 74 3.00 4.94 -13.66
CA ARG A 74 3.04 6.20 -14.39
C ARG A 74 3.07 7.42 -13.46
N TYR A 75 2.61 7.26 -12.23
CA TYR A 75 2.48 8.37 -11.29
C TYR A 75 3.32 8.19 -10.03
N LEU A 76 3.73 6.95 -9.74
CA LEU A 76 4.44 6.61 -8.52
C LEU A 76 5.76 5.95 -8.87
N PRO A 77 6.88 6.66 -8.72
CA PRO A 77 8.18 6.13 -9.16
C PRO A 77 8.71 4.98 -8.30
N ASP A 78 8.31 4.89 -7.05
CA ASP A 78 8.79 3.85 -6.14
C ASP A 78 7.64 2.92 -5.76
N ILE A 79 7.38 1.95 -6.61
CA ILE A 79 6.29 1.00 -6.42
C ILE A 79 6.83 -0.43 -6.54
N ALA A 80 6.37 -1.31 -5.66
CA ALA A 80 6.77 -2.71 -5.67
C ALA A 80 5.66 -3.58 -5.09
N PRO A 81 5.60 -4.87 -5.48
CA PRO A 81 4.68 -5.80 -4.83
C PRO A 81 5.03 -5.96 -3.36
N ALA A 82 4.00 -6.02 -2.53
CA ALA A 82 4.18 -6.06 -1.08
C ALA A 82 4.67 -7.41 -0.58
N LEU A 83 4.00 -8.46 -0.97
CA LEU A 83 4.23 -9.78 -0.40
C LEU A 83 4.70 -10.75 -1.47
N ARG A 84 6.00 -10.93 -1.54
CA ARG A 84 6.62 -12.03 -2.26
C ARG A 84 7.04 -13.08 -1.25
N SER A 85 7.21 -14.30 -1.71
CA SER A 85 7.71 -15.37 -0.86
C SER A 85 9.02 -14.99 -0.20
N SER A 86 9.90 -14.35 -0.94
CA SER A 86 11.19 -13.90 -0.42
C SER A 86 11.06 -12.87 0.68
N ASP A 87 10.07 -11.98 0.58
CA ASP A 87 9.83 -10.96 1.60
C ASP A 87 9.31 -11.60 2.88
N VAL A 88 8.45 -12.59 2.74
CA VAL A 88 7.94 -13.36 3.87
C VAL A 88 9.07 -14.12 4.55
N ASP A 89 9.91 -14.78 3.76
CA ASP A 89 11.01 -15.58 4.27
C ASP A 89 12.07 -14.71 4.95
N ALA A 90 12.20 -13.50 4.52
CA ALA A 90 13.25 -12.59 5.02
C ALA A 90 13.04 -12.10 6.45
N GLY A 91 11.96 -12.49 7.11
CA GLY A 91 11.76 -12.10 8.49
C GLY A 91 10.33 -11.93 8.93
N LEU A 92 9.39 -12.30 8.08
CA LEU A 92 7.98 -12.11 8.37
C LEU A 92 7.22 -13.40 8.11
N PRO A 93 7.56 -14.48 8.82
CA PRO A 93 6.95 -15.78 8.58
C PRO A 93 5.43 -15.72 8.83
N GLY A 94 4.69 -16.34 7.96
CA GLY A 94 3.25 -16.38 8.08
C GLY A 94 2.50 -15.17 7.56
N LEU A 95 3.21 -14.18 7.02
CA LEU A 95 2.57 -13.00 6.45
C LEU A 95 2.29 -13.22 4.96
N ALA A 96 1.42 -14.17 4.68
CA ALA A 96 1.13 -14.56 3.30
C ALA A 96 -0.10 -13.88 2.72
N ASP A 97 -0.82 -13.13 3.51
CA ASP A 97 -2.05 -12.49 3.07
C ASP A 97 -2.06 -10.99 3.44
N ALA A 98 -2.99 -10.27 2.82
CA ALA A 98 -3.08 -8.83 3.01
C ALA A 98 -3.43 -8.43 4.44
N HIS A 99 -4.20 -9.27 5.13
CA HIS A 99 -4.55 -9.01 6.51
C HIS A 99 -3.29 -8.98 7.38
N ARG A 100 -2.43 -9.97 7.21
CA ARG A 100 -1.17 -10.03 7.95
C ARG A 100 -0.24 -8.90 7.57
N PHE A 101 -0.25 -8.51 6.31
CA PHE A 101 0.55 -7.39 5.85
C PHE A 101 0.09 -6.09 6.50
N THR A 102 -1.22 -5.89 6.60
CA THR A 102 -1.79 -4.74 7.30
C THR A 102 -1.38 -4.75 8.77
N ALA A 103 -1.44 -5.92 9.40
CA ALA A 103 -1.00 -6.08 10.79
C ALA A 103 0.48 -5.76 10.94
N LEU A 104 1.30 -6.15 9.97
CA LEU A 104 2.72 -5.84 9.98
C LEU A 104 2.96 -4.33 9.92
N ILE A 105 2.29 -3.63 9.02
CA ILE A 105 2.40 -2.18 8.91
C ILE A 105 1.98 -1.52 10.22
N HIS A 106 0.91 -1.98 10.79
CA HIS A 106 0.42 -1.47 12.07
C HIS A 106 1.44 -1.72 13.19
N GLN A 107 1.96 -2.93 13.26
CA GLN A 107 2.97 -3.30 14.24
C GLN A 107 4.24 -2.45 14.06
N PHE A 108 4.66 -2.26 12.82
CA PHE A 108 5.82 -1.45 12.49
C PHE A 108 5.61 0.00 12.96
N ALA A 109 4.44 0.54 12.74
CA ALA A 109 4.11 1.89 13.18
C ALA A 109 4.07 2.00 14.70
N CYS A 110 3.56 0.98 15.37
CA CYS A 110 3.44 1.00 16.82
C CYS A 110 4.75 0.69 17.54
N ALA A 111 5.73 0.12 16.86
CA ALA A 111 7.02 -0.22 17.44
C ALA A 111 7.93 1.00 17.59
N SER A 112 7.51 2.13 17.12
CA SER A 112 8.30 3.35 17.26
C SER A 112 8.13 4.00 18.66
#